data_59c1d9756762a0a3bf3c137d4bdce859
#
_entry.id   59c1d9756762a0a3bf3c137d4bdce859
#
_cell.length_a   1.000
_cell.length_b   1.000
_cell.length_c   1.000
_cell.angle_alpha   90.00
_cell.angle_beta   90.00
_cell.angle_gamma   90.00
#
_symmetry.space_group_name_H-M   'P 1'
#
loop_
_entity.id
_entity.type
_entity.pdbx_description
1 polymer ?
#
loop_
_entity_poly.entity_id
_entity_poly.type
_entity_poly.pdbx_seq_one_letter_code
_entity_poly.pdbx_strand_id
1 'polypeptide(L)'
;ETHANKAAHQVQLKILKTYYEKFGNTIAIGMEMFTRPYQPFLDQWVAGEIDENKFLEETHWDSEWGYDYYLYKDILDFAREKKIPVIALNAPKALVKMVSKNGLKGLSEEEKKQLPEIDTTDNFHRAYLERAIREHMVDRTADLEKYNDVQNLWEEYMAQSIVNYLSSWEGKDKKFLAFAGNGHIIYDFGIPEKVFRRSHLPYYTIYPAEFHGDKPPPEHDLFLPEIPLEPADFVWVIPPLVEQKRIYLGVQLQKKSDNKLVIQEITPKSPAEKAGFLVGDIISSIDGTAVKGVPDLVHYLQKKKFGDTCIVEIERDGTKISYSV
;
A
#
# COMPACT_ATOMS: atom_id res chain seq x y z
N GLU A 1 -0.23 -6.27 8.00
CA GLU A 1 0.42 -5.10 8.59
C GLU A 1 -0.58 -3.95 8.78
N THR A 2 -0.30 -2.99 9.67
CA THR A 2 -0.98 -1.69 9.70
C THR A 2 -0.25 -0.77 8.73
N HIS A 3 -0.89 -0.37 7.63
CA HIS A 3 -0.24 0.28 6.47
C HIS A 3 0.67 1.47 6.79
N ALA A 4 0.33 2.26 7.80
CA ALA A 4 1.13 3.42 8.20
C ALA A 4 2.20 3.11 9.25
N ASN A 5 2.22 1.91 9.86
CA ASN A 5 3.11 1.57 10.94
C ASN A 5 4.46 1.04 10.45
N LYS A 6 5.50 1.87 10.54
CA LYS A 6 6.86 1.49 10.13
C LYS A 6 7.37 0.22 10.83
N ALA A 7 6.98 -0.02 12.08
CA ALA A 7 7.45 -1.20 12.81
C ALA A 7 6.88 -2.50 12.21
N ALA A 8 5.65 -2.48 11.69
CA ALA A 8 5.07 -3.62 10.97
C ALA A 8 5.90 -3.96 9.72
N HIS A 9 6.29 -2.95 8.92
CA HIS A 9 7.13 -3.15 7.74
C HIS A 9 8.55 -3.62 8.09
N GLN A 10 9.09 -3.21 9.25
CA GLN A 10 10.36 -3.73 9.74
C GLN A 10 10.27 -5.22 10.11
N VAL A 11 9.14 -5.68 10.65
CA VAL A 11 8.88 -7.10 10.90
C VAL A 11 8.83 -7.86 9.57
N GLN A 12 8.09 -7.36 8.58
CA GLN A 12 8.02 -7.96 7.23
C GLN A 12 9.43 -8.10 6.62
N LEU A 13 10.23 -7.04 6.66
CA LEU A 13 11.62 -7.06 6.17
C LEU A 13 12.49 -8.07 6.91
N LYS A 14 12.36 -8.14 8.25
CA LYS A 14 13.11 -9.10 9.07
C LYS A 14 12.77 -10.53 8.70
N ILE A 15 11.49 -10.84 8.54
CA ILE A 15 11.01 -12.15 8.10
C ILE A 15 11.57 -12.47 6.71
N LEU A 16 11.48 -11.53 5.75
CA LEU A 16 12.00 -11.71 4.40
C LEU A 16 13.50 -12.02 4.39
N LYS A 17 14.29 -11.27 5.15
CA LYS A 17 15.74 -11.50 5.29
C LYS A 17 16.04 -12.88 5.88
N THR A 18 15.35 -13.27 6.96
CA THR A 18 15.52 -14.58 7.61
C THR A 18 15.17 -15.74 6.67
N TYR A 19 14.09 -15.58 5.88
CA TYR A 19 13.71 -16.57 4.88
C TYR A 19 14.74 -16.66 3.76
N TYR A 20 15.27 -15.52 3.31
CA TYR A 20 16.32 -15.53 2.30
C TYR A 20 17.62 -16.19 2.80
N GLU A 21 18.03 -15.91 4.03
CA GLU A 21 19.19 -16.58 4.67
C GLU A 21 19.01 -18.10 4.71
N LYS A 22 17.79 -18.58 4.96
CA LYS A 22 17.49 -20.01 5.09
C LYS A 22 17.27 -20.68 3.74
N PHE A 23 16.61 -20.04 2.79
CA PHE A 23 16.10 -20.66 1.57
C PHE A 23 16.70 -20.09 0.28
N GLY A 24 17.48 -19.00 0.37
CA GLY A 24 18.12 -18.36 -0.78
C GLY A 24 17.12 -17.95 -1.85
N ASN A 25 17.46 -18.22 -3.10
CA ASN A 25 16.65 -17.83 -4.26
C ASN A 25 15.38 -18.68 -4.45
N THR A 26 15.05 -19.59 -3.53
CA THR A 26 13.80 -20.37 -3.59
C THR A 26 12.62 -19.66 -2.94
N ILE A 27 12.72 -18.35 -2.69
CA ILE A 27 11.62 -17.52 -2.17
C ILE A 27 11.06 -16.60 -3.22
N ALA A 28 9.81 -16.20 -3.00
CA ALA A 28 9.15 -15.10 -3.70
C ALA A 28 8.27 -14.34 -2.71
N ILE A 29 7.98 -13.07 -3.00
CA ILE A 29 7.05 -12.28 -2.19
C ILE A 29 5.85 -11.85 -3.03
N GLY A 30 4.69 -11.75 -2.38
CA GLY A 30 3.52 -11.10 -2.95
C GLY A 30 3.17 -9.86 -2.14
N MET A 31 2.75 -8.80 -2.81
CA MET A 31 2.44 -7.52 -2.18
C MET A 31 1.05 -7.03 -2.58
N GLU A 32 0.19 -6.80 -1.59
CA GLU A 32 -1.13 -6.19 -1.76
C GLU A 32 -1.06 -4.81 -2.42
N MET A 33 0.01 -4.08 -2.16
CA MET A 33 0.25 -2.70 -2.59
C MET A 33 0.22 -2.51 -4.10
N PHE A 34 0.35 -3.60 -4.87
CA PHE A 34 0.38 -3.57 -6.32
C PHE A 34 -0.78 -4.34 -6.93
N THR A 35 -1.44 -3.71 -7.90
CA THR A 35 -2.46 -4.38 -8.71
C THR A 35 -1.81 -5.13 -9.87
N ARG A 36 -2.42 -6.25 -10.29
CA ARG A 36 -1.86 -7.19 -11.28
C ARG A 36 -1.40 -6.55 -12.61
N PRO A 37 -2.06 -5.51 -13.16
CA PRO A 37 -1.57 -4.85 -14.37
C PRO A 37 -0.16 -4.27 -14.28
N TYR A 38 0.33 -4.00 -13.07
CA TYR A 38 1.68 -3.44 -12.86
C TYR A 38 2.78 -4.49 -12.70
N GLN A 39 2.47 -5.78 -12.82
CA GLN A 39 3.47 -6.86 -12.73
C GLN A 39 4.71 -6.63 -13.61
N PRO A 40 4.59 -6.18 -14.88
CA PRO A 40 5.78 -5.95 -15.71
C PRO A 40 6.78 -4.95 -15.12
N PHE A 41 6.31 -3.96 -14.36
CA PHE A 41 7.19 -2.96 -13.74
C PHE A 41 7.85 -3.49 -12.46
N LEU A 42 7.19 -4.40 -11.73
CA LEU A 42 7.83 -5.11 -10.63
C LEU A 42 8.94 -6.04 -11.14
N ASP A 43 8.71 -6.70 -12.27
CA ASP A 43 9.72 -7.55 -12.91
C ASP A 43 10.94 -6.72 -13.35
N GLN A 44 10.73 -5.56 -13.99
CA GLN A 44 11.78 -4.62 -14.37
C GLN A 44 12.53 -4.05 -13.15
N TRP A 45 11.81 -3.77 -12.05
CA TRP A 45 12.42 -3.32 -10.79
C TRP A 45 13.36 -4.38 -10.24
N VAL A 46 12.91 -5.62 -10.11
CA VAL A 46 13.70 -6.75 -9.62
C VAL A 46 14.88 -7.04 -10.55
N ALA A 47 14.69 -6.92 -11.86
CA ALA A 47 15.76 -7.05 -12.85
C ALA A 47 16.81 -5.94 -12.74
N GLY A 48 16.43 -4.78 -12.17
CA GLY A 48 17.29 -3.60 -12.09
C GLY A 48 17.31 -2.76 -13.36
N GLU A 49 16.30 -2.92 -14.22
CA GLU A 49 16.16 -2.25 -15.51
C GLU A 49 15.60 -0.83 -15.39
N ILE A 50 14.90 -0.54 -14.29
CA ILE A 50 14.33 0.78 -14.01
C ILE A 50 14.82 1.31 -12.66
N ASP A 51 14.94 2.62 -12.53
CA ASP A 51 15.25 3.29 -11.28
C ASP A 51 13.99 3.53 -10.40
N GLU A 52 14.18 4.07 -9.20
CA GLU A 52 13.12 4.35 -8.24
C GLU A 52 12.06 5.32 -8.81
N ASN A 53 12.50 6.38 -9.48
CA ASN A 53 11.58 7.38 -10.01
C ASN A 53 10.69 6.77 -11.09
N LYS A 54 11.29 6.00 -12.01
CA LYS A 54 10.55 5.31 -13.07
C LYS A 54 9.63 4.25 -12.50
N PHE A 55 10.06 3.51 -11.49
CA PHE A 55 9.23 2.52 -10.81
C PHE A 55 7.98 3.15 -10.19
N LEU A 56 8.12 4.27 -9.47
CA LEU A 56 7.01 4.97 -8.83
C LEU A 56 6.05 5.60 -9.85
N GLU A 57 6.61 6.15 -10.95
CA GLU A 57 5.83 6.69 -12.06
C GLU A 57 4.97 5.61 -12.72
N GLU A 58 5.57 4.49 -13.13
CA GLU A 58 4.91 3.42 -13.89
C GLU A 58 3.94 2.59 -13.03
N THR A 59 4.22 2.43 -11.75
CA THR A 59 3.29 1.76 -10.82
C THR A 59 2.19 2.70 -10.33
N HIS A 60 2.26 3.99 -10.66
CA HIS A 60 1.33 5.01 -10.17
C HIS A 60 1.16 4.98 -8.64
N TRP A 61 2.25 4.74 -7.90
CA TRP A 61 2.24 4.45 -6.46
C TRP A 61 1.32 5.37 -5.66
N ASP A 62 1.44 6.69 -5.84
CA ASP A 62 0.68 7.67 -5.04
C ASP A 62 -0.84 7.61 -5.28
N SER A 63 -1.27 7.28 -6.49
CA SER A 63 -2.68 7.19 -6.84
C SER A 63 -3.24 5.77 -6.70
N GLU A 64 -2.40 4.75 -6.80
CA GLU A 64 -2.80 3.35 -6.66
C GLU A 64 -2.82 2.90 -5.20
N TRP A 65 -1.76 3.20 -4.44
CA TRP A 65 -1.65 2.80 -3.03
C TRP A 65 -1.86 3.95 -2.05
N GLY A 66 -1.15 5.07 -2.25
CA GLY A 66 -1.35 6.31 -1.50
C GLY A 66 -0.68 6.37 -0.12
N TYR A 67 -0.08 5.30 0.36
CA TYR A 67 0.76 5.32 1.55
C TYR A 67 2.20 5.67 1.19
N ASP A 68 2.95 6.16 2.20
CA ASP A 68 4.34 6.54 2.04
C ASP A 68 5.19 5.37 1.51
N TYR A 69 5.79 5.54 0.33
CA TYR A 69 6.66 4.55 -0.31
C TYR A 69 7.83 4.12 0.59
N TYR A 70 8.36 5.04 1.38
CA TYR A 70 9.51 4.76 2.25
C TYR A 70 9.21 3.78 3.39
N LEU A 71 7.94 3.49 3.66
CA LEU A 71 7.55 2.39 4.54
C LEU A 71 7.87 1.02 3.91
N TYR A 72 7.79 0.92 2.59
CA TYR A 72 7.92 -0.33 1.81
C TYR A 72 9.26 -0.45 1.09
N LYS A 73 9.97 0.68 0.93
CA LYS A 73 11.20 0.77 0.14
C LYS A 73 12.25 -0.28 0.50
N ASP A 74 12.52 -0.47 1.79
CA ASP A 74 13.55 -1.41 2.24
C ASP A 74 13.23 -2.87 1.85
N ILE A 75 11.95 -3.24 1.76
CA ILE A 75 11.50 -4.56 1.31
C ILE A 75 11.75 -4.68 -0.21
N LEU A 76 11.37 -3.66 -0.97
CA LEU A 76 11.52 -3.62 -2.43
C LEU A 76 12.99 -3.56 -2.86
N ASP A 77 13.81 -2.78 -2.14
CA ASP A 77 15.25 -2.71 -2.37
C ASP A 77 15.93 -4.05 -2.09
N PHE A 78 15.57 -4.71 -0.99
CA PHE A 78 16.10 -6.03 -0.67
C PHE A 78 15.69 -7.08 -1.71
N ALA A 79 14.43 -7.04 -2.17
CA ALA A 79 13.96 -7.92 -3.24
C ALA A 79 14.74 -7.69 -4.53
N ARG A 80 15.00 -6.43 -4.91
CA ARG A 80 15.82 -6.05 -6.06
C ARG A 80 17.27 -6.53 -5.93
N GLU A 81 17.90 -6.26 -4.78
CA GLU A 81 19.29 -6.66 -4.50
C GLU A 81 19.48 -8.18 -4.62
N LYS A 82 18.54 -8.93 -4.07
CA LYS A 82 18.59 -10.40 -4.02
C LYS A 82 17.89 -11.10 -5.17
N LYS A 83 17.35 -10.34 -6.13
CA LYS A 83 16.58 -10.87 -7.28
C LYS A 83 15.41 -11.77 -6.85
N ILE A 84 14.73 -11.38 -5.78
CA ILE A 84 13.54 -12.07 -5.27
C ILE A 84 12.34 -11.62 -6.11
N PRO A 85 11.59 -12.53 -6.74
CA PRO A 85 10.37 -12.16 -7.46
C PRO A 85 9.36 -11.44 -6.53
N VAL A 86 8.81 -10.33 -7.02
CA VAL A 86 7.75 -9.56 -6.36
C VAL A 86 6.48 -9.70 -7.20
N ILE A 87 5.43 -10.25 -6.61
CA ILE A 87 4.17 -10.55 -7.29
C ILE A 87 3.12 -9.53 -6.89
N ALA A 88 2.51 -8.90 -7.88
CA ALA A 88 1.37 -8.01 -7.69
C ALA A 88 0.13 -8.83 -7.34
N LEU A 89 -0.41 -8.62 -6.14
CA LEU A 89 -1.53 -9.43 -5.66
C LEU A 89 -2.89 -8.83 -5.99
N ASN A 90 -3.03 -7.50 -5.90
CA ASN A 90 -4.31 -6.84 -5.77
C ASN A 90 -5.12 -6.77 -7.08
N ALA A 91 -6.43 -6.58 -6.92
CA ALA A 91 -7.36 -6.40 -8.02
C ALA A 91 -7.18 -5.03 -8.70
N PRO A 92 -7.34 -4.94 -10.04
CA PRO A 92 -7.39 -3.66 -10.73
C PRO A 92 -8.49 -2.75 -10.18
N LYS A 93 -8.20 -1.47 -9.98
CA LYS A 93 -9.17 -0.48 -9.46
C LYS A 93 -10.47 -0.42 -10.25
N ALA A 94 -10.42 -0.69 -11.55
CA ALA A 94 -11.63 -0.73 -12.37
C ALA A 94 -12.62 -1.81 -11.91
N LEU A 95 -12.12 -2.99 -11.55
CA LEU A 95 -12.96 -4.08 -11.01
C LEU A 95 -13.49 -3.73 -9.62
N VAL A 96 -12.64 -3.19 -8.75
CA VAL A 96 -13.06 -2.73 -7.42
C VAL A 96 -14.15 -1.68 -7.51
N LYS A 97 -14.00 -0.68 -8.39
CA LYS A 97 -15.00 0.37 -8.62
C LYS A 97 -16.32 -0.20 -9.15
N MET A 98 -16.24 -1.18 -10.05
CA MET A 98 -17.41 -1.85 -10.62
C MET A 98 -18.20 -2.58 -9.53
N VAL A 99 -17.53 -3.38 -8.69
CA VAL A 99 -18.18 -4.11 -7.60
C VAL A 99 -18.68 -3.17 -6.51
N SER A 100 -17.90 -2.16 -6.14
CA SER A 100 -18.32 -1.14 -5.14
C SER A 100 -19.60 -0.40 -5.56
N LYS A 101 -19.74 -0.12 -6.85
CA LYS A 101 -20.93 0.57 -7.39
C LYS A 101 -22.15 -0.34 -7.44
N ASN A 102 -22.00 -1.53 -8.00
CA ASN A 102 -23.12 -2.39 -8.41
C ASN A 102 -23.41 -3.53 -7.41
N GLY A 103 -22.46 -3.89 -6.54
CA GLY A 103 -22.43 -5.15 -5.80
C GLY A 103 -22.22 -6.34 -6.74
N LEU A 104 -21.86 -7.51 -6.21
CA LEU A 104 -21.71 -8.74 -7.02
C LEU A 104 -23.00 -9.17 -7.69
N LYS A 105 -24.14 -8.98 -7.02
CA LYS A 105 -25.47 -9.34 -7.54
C LYS A 105 -25.93 -8.46 -8.70
N GLY A 106 -25.46 -7.21 -8.74
CA GLY A 106 -25.82 -6.24 -9.77
C GLY A 106 -24.98 -6.31 -11.04
N LEU A 107 -23.98 -7.21 -11.09
CA LEU A 107 -23.12 -7.39 -12.25
C LEU A 107 -23.78 -8.25 -13.33
N SER A 108 -23.58 -7.84 -14.59
CA SER A 108 -23.91 -8.66 -15.75
C SER A 108 -23.01 -9.91 -15.84
N GLU A 109 -23.42 -10.91 -16.61
CA GLU A 109 -22.62 -12.12 -16.80
C GLU A 109 -21.27 -11.85 -17.48
N GLU A 110 -21.19 -10.83 -18.33
CA GLU A 110 -19.92 -10.42 -18.95
C GLU A 110 -18.96 -9.74 -17.93
N GLU A 111 -19.51 -8.95 -17.00
CA GLU A 111 -18.73 -8.35 -15.91
C GLU A 111 -18.23 -9.43 -14.92
N LYS A 112 -19.07 -10.39 -14.57
CA LYS A 112 -18.69 -11.51 -13.68
C LYS A 112 -17.55 -12.35 -14.24
N LYS A 113 -17.45 -12.53 -15.56
CA LYS A 113 -16.34 -13.25 -16.20
C LYS A 113 -14.96 -12.60 -15.98
N GLN A 114 -14.92 -11.32 -15.63
CA GLN A 114 -13.68 -10.59 -15.35
C GLN A 114 -13.19 -10.81 -13.92
N LEU A 115 -14.04 -11.36 -13.05
CA LEU A 115 -13.74 -11.58 -11.64
C LEU A 115 -13.15 -12.98 -11.43
N PRO A 116 -12.38 -13.18 -10.35
CA PRO A 116 -12.09 -14.52 -9.87
C PRO A 116 -13.39 -15.21 -9.42
N GLU A 117 -13.33 -16.49 -9.18
CA GLU A 117 -14.37 -17.16 -8.39
C GLU A 117 -14.43 -16.52 -7.01
N ILE A 118 -15.59 -16.02 -6.60
CA ILE A 118 -15.80 -15.36 -5.32
C ILE A 118 -16.71 -16.22 -4.45
N ASP A 119 -16.16 -16.73 -3.34
CA ASP A 119 -16.95 -17.41 -2.32
C ASP A 119 -17.47 -16.39 -1.30
N THR A 120 -18.77 -16.31 -1.17
CA THR A 120 -19.47 -15.44 -0.20
C THR A 120 -20.18 -16.25 0.88
N THR A 121 -19.87 -17.54 1.01
CA THR A 121 -20.59 -18.44 1.92
C THR A 121 -20.01 -18.47 3.33
N ASP A 122 -18.84 -17.89 3.57
CA ASP A 122 -18.24 -17.77 4.89
C ASP A 122 -19.00 -16.75 5.74
N ASN A 123 -19.91 -17.25 6.56
CA ASN A 123 -20.72 -16.45 7.45
C ASN A 123 -19.93 -15.88 8.65
N PHE A 124 -18.83 -16.52 9.06
CA PHE A 124 -17.99 -16.04 10.15
C PHE A 124 -17.18 -14.84 9.70
N HIS A 125 -16.51 -14.94 8.56
CA HIS A 125 -15.79 -13.83 7.95
C HIS A 125 -16.74 -12.65 7.69
N ARG A 126 -17.92 -12.90 7.12
CA ARG A 126 -18.93 -11.88 6.90
C ARG A 126 -19.33 -11.18 8.19
N ALA A 127 -19.62 -11.93 9.26
CA ALA A 127 -20.02 -11.36 10.56
C ALA A 127 -18.88 -10.53 11.16
N TYR A 128 -17.63 -10.98 11.04
CA TYR A 128 -16.46 -10.21 11.42
C TYR A 128 -16.35 -8.88 10.66
N LEU A 129 -16.44 -8.90 9.33
CA LEU A 129 -16.37 -7.68 8.52
C LEU A 129 -17.49 -6.69 8.87
N GLU A 130 -18.72 -7.17 9.03
CA GLU A 130 -19.85 -6.33 9.43
C GLU A 130 -19.65 -5.70 10.82
N ARG A 131 -19.02 -6.43 11.74
CA ARG A 131 -18.70 -5.94 13.09
C ARG A 131 -17.58 -4.89 13.03
N ALA A 132 -16.47 -5.21 12.36
CA ALA A 132 -15.33 -4.32 12.22
C ALA A 132 -15.75 -2.98 11.59
N ILE A 133 -16.60 -3.00 10.54
CA ILE A 133 -17.13 -1.79 9.94
C ILE A 133 -17.95 -0.96 10.91
N ARG A 134 -18.89 -1.60 11.61
CA ARG A 134 -19.79 -0.86 12.53
C ARG A 134 -19.04 -0.14 13.64
N GLU A 135 -17.89 -0.66 14.04
CA GLU A 135 -17.03 -0.04 15.04
C GLU A 135 -16.17 1.10 14.49
N HIS A 136 -15.77 1.03 13.21
CA HIS A 136 -14.83 1.97 12.59
C HIS A 136 -15.48 3.01 11.68
N MET A 137 -16.75 2.84 11.28
CA MET A 137 -17.41 3.80 10.37
C MET A 137 -18.22 4.86 11.10
N VAL A 138 -17.91 6.11 10.76
CA VAL A 138 -18.69 7.29 11.16
C VAL A 138 -20.05 7.34 10.44
N ASP A 139 -20.12 6.82 9.21
CA ASP A 139 -21.32 6.78 8.39
C ASP A 139 -22.03 5.43 8.51
N ARG A 140 -23.09 5.38 9.30
CA ARG A 140 -23.94 4.19 9.51
C ARG A 140 -24.85 3.85 8.31
N THR A 141 -24.77 4.61 7.21
CA THR A 141 -25.60 4.41 6.01
C THR A 141 -24.88 3.56 4.96
N ALA A 142 -23.62 3.16 5.20
CA ALA A 142 -22.85 2.35 4.27
C ALA A 142 -23.57 1.04 3.96
N ASP A 143 -23.55 0.68 2.67
CA ASP A 143 -24.08 -0.58 2.17
C ASP A 143 -23.12 -1.72 2.56
N LEU A 144 -23.42 -2.38 3.69
CA LEU A 144 -22.61 -3.47 4.24
C LEU A 144 -22.45 -4.63 3.26
N GLU A 145 -23.46 -4.88 2.41
CA GLU A 145 -23.37 -5.95 1.40
C GLU A 145 -22.31 -5.61 0.36
N LYS A 146 -22.34 -4.41 -0.20
CA LYS A 146 -21.32 -3.97 -1.17
C LYS A 146 -19.93 -3.89 -0.58
N TYR A 147 -19.82 -3.52 0.68
CA TYR A 147 -18.53 -3.54 1.36
C TYR A 147 -17.99 -4.97 1.46
N ASN A 148 -18.81 -5.92 1.91
CA ASN A 148 -18.42 -7.33 1.94
C ASN A 148 -18.05 -7.85 0.56
N ASP A 149 -18.81 -7.46 -0.48
CA ASP A 149 -18.51 -7.82 -1.86
C ASP A 149 -17.13 -7.34 -2.31
N VAL A 150 -16.76 -6.11 -1.96
CA VAL A 150 -15.45 -5.53 -2.27
C VAL A 150 -14.33 -6.23 -1.49
N GLN A 151 -14.51 -6.50 -0.20
CA GLN A 151 -13.52 -7.23 0.61
C GLN A 151 -13.28 -8.63 0.04
N ASN A 152 -14.36 -9.35 -0.25
CA ASN A 152 -14.25 -10.67 -0.89
C ASN A 152 -13.56 -10.59 -2.25
N LEU A 153 -13.85 -9.57 -3.08
CA LEU A 153 -13.14 -9.38 -4.35
C LEU A 153 -11.64 -9.21 -4.14
N TRP A 154 -11.21 -8.33 -3.23
CA TRP A 154 -9.78 -8.12 -2.97
C TRP A 154 -9.09 -9.41 -2.55
N GLU A 155 -9.63 -10.09 -1.57
CA GLU A 155 -9.03 -11.29 -0.98
C GLU A 155 -9.01 -12.47 -1.96
N GLU A 156 -10.10 -12.70 -2.70
CA GLU A 156 -10.16 -13.74 -3.73
C GLU A 156 -9.21 -13.45 -4.89
N TYR A 157 -9.07 -12.18 -5.25
CA TYR A 157 -8.14 -11.77 -6.30
C TYR A 157 -6.69 -11.96 -5.86
N MET A 158 -6.36 -11.57 -4.62
CA MET A 158 -5.04 -11.78 -4.04
C MET A 158 -4.72 -13.26 -3.88
N ALA A 159 -5.66 -14.06 -3.38
CA ALA A 159 -5.51 -15.50 -3.27
C ALA A 159 -5.29 -16.16 -4.64
N GLN A 160 -6.07 -15.77 -5.66
CA GLN A 160 -5.88 -16.25 -7.02
C GLN A 160 -4.49 -15.87 -7.58
N SER A 161 -4.00 -14.65 -7.29
CA SER A 161 -2.67 -14.21 -7.72
C SER A 161 -1.58 -15.08 -7.11
N ILE A 162 -1.67 -15.39 -5.81
CA ILE A 162 -0.75 -16.28 -5.10
C ILE A 162 -0.76 -17.68 -5.70
N VAL A 163 -1.94 -18.27 -5.85
CA VAL A 163 -2.10 -19.63 -6.36
C VAL A 163 -1.64 -19.75 -7.81
N ASN A 164 -1.97 -18.77 -8.66
CA ASN A 164 -1.52 -18.73 -10.04
C ASN A 164 0.02 -18.70 -10.14
N TYR A 165 0.67 -17.88 -9.31
CA TYR A 165 2.13 -17.85 -9.28
C TYR A 165 2.72 -19.18 -8.79
N LEU A 166 2.25 -19.70 -7.66
CA LEU A 166 2.75 -20.95 -7.10
C LEU A 166 2.49 -22.17 -7.99
N SER A 167 1.50 -22.09 -8.88
CA SER A 167 1.22 -23.14 -9.89
C SER A 167 1.99 -22.94 -11.19
N SER A 168 2.66 -21.81 -11.37
CA SER A 168 3.46 -21.52 -12.56
C SER A 168 4.79 -22.27 -12.54
N TRP A 169 5.46 -22.31 -13.69
CA TRP A 169 6.79 -22.90 -13.80
C TRP A 169 7.81 -22.20 -12.90
N GLU A 170 7.74 -20.87 -12.80
CA GLU A 170 8.64 -20.04 -12.00
C GLU A 170 8.38 -20.16 -10.50
N GLY A 171 7.13 -20.40 -10.10
CA GLY A 171 6.66 -20.34 -8.71
C GLY A 171 6.54 -21.69 -8.00
N LYS A 172 6.39 -22.81 -8.74
CA LYS A 172 6.00 -24.12 -8.19
C LYS A 172 6.90 -24.68 -7.07
N ASP A 173 8.17 -24.28 -7.04
CA ASP A 173 9.15 -24.72 -6.04
C ASP A 173 9.52 -23.61 -5.05
N LYS A 174 8.82 -22.47 -5.08
CA LYS A 174 9.10 -21.33 -4.23
C LYS A 174 8.41 -21.42 -2.88
N LYS A 175 9.09 -20.87 -1.85
CA LYS A 175 8.45 -20.46 -0.60
C LYS A 175 7.92 -19.06 -0.78
N PHE A 176 6.67 -18.85 -0.43
CA PHE A 176 5.97 -17.57 -0.73
C PHE A 176 5.67 -16.81 0.56
N LEU A 177 5.99 -15.52 0.58
CA LEU A 177 5.61 -14.60 1.64
C LEU A 177 4.62 -13.59 1.08
N ALA A 178 3.38 -13.57 1.59
CA ALA A 178 2.38 -12.57 1.22
C ALA A 178 2.40 -11.41 2.23
N PHE A 179 2.55 -10.20 1.76
CA PHE A 179 2.48 -8.98 2.55
C PHE A 179 1.18 -8.25 2.25
N ALA A 180 0.32 -8.18 3.25
CA ALA A 180 -1.00 -7.58 3.16
C ALA A 180 -1.39 -6.90 4.48
N GLY A 181 -2.41 -6.07 4.43
CA GLY A 181 -3.01 -5.48 5.61
C GLY A 181 -3.58 -6.52 6.56
N ASN A 182 -3.51 -6.23 7.86
CA ASN A 182 -3.96 -7.12 8.92
C ASN A 182 -5.40 -7.63 8.71
N GLY A 183 -6.28 -6.79 8.16
CA GLY A 183 -7.68 -7.14 7.93
C GLY A 183 -7.88 -8.30 6.94
N HIS A 184 -6.89 -8.58 6.09
CA HIS A 184 -6.95 -9.65 5.10
C HIS A 184 -6.38 -11.00 5.58
N ILE A 185 -5.87 -11.05 6.83
CA ILE A 185 -5.24 -12.27 7.36
C ILE A 185 -5.73 -12.69 8.75
N ILE A 186 -6.33 -11.74 9.50
CA ILE A 186 -6.73 -11.96 10.90
C ILE A 186 -7.74 -13.10 11.03
N TYR A 187 -7.58 -13.92 12.07
CA TYR A 187 -8.41 -15.11 12.34
C TYR A 187 -8.39 -16.16 11.21
N ASP A 188 -7.36 -16.13 10.36
CA ASP A 188 -7.24 -16.89 9.11
C ASP A 188 -8.33 -16.58 8.07
N PHE A 189 -9.15 -15.58 8.30
CA PHE A 189 -10.09 -15.07 7.30
C PHE A 189 -9.35 -14.44 6.10
N GLY A 190 -10.06 -14.29 5.01
CA GLY A 190 -9.53 -13.61 3.84
C GLY A 190 -8.49 -14.41 3.06
N ILE A 191 -7.30 -13.85 2.85
CA ILE A 191 -6.27 -14.45 1.97
C ILE A 191 -5.88 -15.88 2.39
N PRO A 192 -5.60 -16.19 3.67
CA PRO A 192 -5.13 -17.52 4.06
C PRO A 192 -6.13 -18.63 3.72
N GLU A 193 -7.39 -18.47 4.14
CA GLU A 193 -8.47 -19.43 3.86
C GLU A 193 -8.68 -19.59 2.35
N LYS A 194 -8.75 -18.47 1.61
CA LYS A 194 -9.00 -18.48 0.17
C LYS A 194 -7.86 -19.11 -0.64
N VAL A 195 -6.60 -18.94 -0.21
CA VAL A 195 -5.46 -19.67 -0.79
C VAL A 195 -5.55 -21.15 -0.49
N PHE A 196 -5.86 -21.52 0.75
CA PHE A 196 -5.99 -22.92 1.14
C PHE A 196 -7.13 -23.63 0.38
N ARG A 197 -8.29 -23.00 0.29
CA ARG A 197 -9.44 -23.52 -0.47
C ARG A 197 -9.09 -23.82 -1.94
N ARG A 198 -8.26 -22.96 -2.56
CA ARG A 198 -7.86 -23.08 -3.97
C ARG A 198 -6.73 -24.08 -4.22
N SER A 199 -5.82 -24.27 -3.27
CA SER A 199 -4.55 -24.98 -3.52
C SER A 199 -4.24 -26.09 -2.54
N HIS A 200 -4.88 -26.10 -1.37
CA HIS A 200 -4.56 -26.97 -0.23
C HIS A 200 -3.12 -26.86 0.25
N LEU A 201 -2.42 -25.77 -0.07
CA LEU A 201 -1.06 -25.51 0.40
C LEU A 201 -1.11 -25.10 1.87
N PRO A 202 -0.25 -25.65 2.73
CA PRO A 202 -0.17 -25.22 4.12
C PRO A 202 0.38 -23.78 4.20
N TYR A 203 -0.11 -23.04 5.18
CA TYR A 203 0.33 -21.68 5.44
C TYR A 203 0.51 -21.45 6.94
N TYR A 204 1.12 -20.33 7.27
CA TYR A 204 1.15 -19.75 8.60
C TYR A 204 0.87 -18.26 8.47
N THR A 205 0.18 -17.72 9.47
CA THR A 205 -0.13 -16.30 9.58
C THR A 205 0.70 -15.63 10.67
N ILE A 206 1.15 -14.40 10.41
CA ILE A 206 1.88 -13.58 11.38
C ILE A 206 1.19 -12.24 11.49
N TYR A 207 0.65 -11.93 12.66
CA TYR A 207 -0.05 -10.70 12.95
C TYR A 207 0.85 -9.75 13.75
N PRO A 208 1.26 -8.59 13.21
CA PRO A 208 1.95 -7.57 13.98
C PRO A 208 0.94 -6.80 14.82
N ALA A 209 0.91 -7.07 16.13
CA ALA A 209 0.03 -6.44 17.09
C ALA A 209 0.70 -5.23 17.74
N GLU A 210 0.03 -4.10 17.75
CA GLU A 210 0.52 -2.89 18.42
C GLU A 210 0.35 -2.99 19.94
N PHE A 211 1.41 -2.68 20.69
CA PHE A 211 1.37 -2.69 22.14
C PHE A 211 0.99 -1.32 22.70
N HIS A 212 -0.17 -1.20 23.28
CA HIS A 212 -0.71 0.04 23.83
C HIS A 212 -0.67 0.10 25.38
N GLY A 213 -0.07 -0.89 26.05
CA GLY A 213 -0.11 -1.03 27.51
C GLY A 213 -1.51 -1.23 28.02
N ASP A 214 -1.91 -0.46 29.05
CA ASP A 214 -3.26 -0.53 29.65
C ASP A 214 -4.31 0.34 28.91
N LYS A 215 -3.94 0.93 27.78
CA LYS A 215 -4.88 1.72 26.96
C LYS A 215 -5.70 0.80 26.06
N PRO A 216 -6.96 1.19 25.75
CA PRO A 216 -7.72 0.46 24.76
C PRO A 216 -7.01 0.46 23.42
N PRO A 217 -7.19 -0.59 22.58
CA PRO A 217 -6.64 -0.61 21.24
C PRO A 217 -7.19 0.59 20.44
N PRO A 218 -6.39 1.14 19.51
CA PRO A 218 -6.83 2.25 18.68
C PRO A 218 -7.91 1.80 17.68
N GLU A 219 -8.67 2.75 17.16
CA GLU A 219 -9.75 2.48 16.18
C GLU A 219 -9.28 1.73 14.91
N HIS A 220 -7.99 1.80 14.56
CA HIS A 220 -7.46 1.05 13.42
C HIS A 220 -7.06 -0.40 13.75
N ASP A 221 -7.14 -0.82 15.03
CA ASP A 221 -6.89 -2.21 15.40
C ASP A 221 -8.13 -3.05 15.10
N LEU A 222 -7.94 -4.04 14.24
CA LEU A 222 -9.00 -4.94 13.77
C LEU A 222 -9.18 -6.17 14.68
N PHE A 223 -8.39 -6.27 15.74
CA PHE A 223 -8.54 -7.35 16.72
C PHE A 223 -9.77 -7.12 17.59
N LEU A 224 -10.67 -8.07 17.60
CA LEU A 224 -11.88 -8.08 18.42
C LEU A 224 -11.73 -9.12 19.54
N PRO A 225 -11.45 -8.67 20.78
CA PRO A 225 -11.14 -9.59 21.89
C PRO A 225 -12.31 -10.50 22.30
N GLU A 226 -13.54 -10.19 21.92
CA GLU A 226 -14.71 -11.03 22.13
C GLU A 226 -14.82 -12.21 21.17
N ILE A 227 -14.04 -12.24 20.07
CA ILE A 227 -13.99 -13.38 19.17
C ILE A 227 -13.09 -14.44 19.77
N PRO A 228 -13.59 -15.66 20.06
CA PRO A 228 -12.82 -16.71 20.69
C PRO A 228 -11.89 -17.45 19.71
N LEU A 229 -11.18 -16.69 18.88
CA LEU A 229 -10.20 -17.19 17.93
C LEU A 229 -8.88 -16.46 18.14
N GLU A 230 -7.79 -17.18 17.92
CA GLU A 230 -6.46 -16.57 17.88
C GLU A 230 -6.36 -15.69 16.63
N PRO A 231 -5.80 -14.46 16.73
CA PRO A 231 -5.72 -13.55 15.59
C PRO A 231 -4.83 -14.05 14.45
N ALA A 232 -3.88 -14.95 14.76
CA ALA A 232 -2.98 -15.58 13.80
C ALA A 232 -2.19 -16.71 14.47
N ASP A 233 -1.48 -17.55 13.71
CA ASP A 233 -0.55 -18.57 14.27
C ASP A 233 0.55 -17.94 15.12
N PHE A 234 1.02 -16.75 14.73
CA PHE A 234 2.03 -15.98 15.45
C PHE A 234 1.62 -14.54 15.61
N VAL A 235 1.68 -14.03 16.83
CA VAL A 235 1.50 -12.60 17.14
C VAL A 235 2.87 -11.99 17.41
N TRP A 236 3.23 -10.99 16.61
CA TRP A 236 4.48 -10.24 16.80
C TRP A 236 4.16 -8.87 17.37
N VAL A 237 4.50 -8.66 18.65
CA VAL A 237 4.24 -7.40 19.34
C VAL A 237 5.20 -6.32 18.83
N ILE A 238 4.62 -5.19 18.39
CA ILE A 238 5.34 -4.04 17.84
C ILE A 238 5.00 -2.76 18.61
N PRO A 239 5.85 -1.72 18.51
CA PRO A 239 5.48 -0.40 19.00
C PRO A 239 4.21 0.14 18.32
N PRO A 240 3.41 0.94 19.04
CA PRO A 240 2.22 1.54 18.46
C PRO A 240 2.57 2.49 17.31
N LEU A 241 1.60 2.70 16.42
CA LEU A 241 1.72 3.70 15.37
C LEU A 241 2.02 5.08 16.00
N VAL A 242 3.14 5.63 15.62
CA VAL A 242 3.49 7.02 15.96
C VAL A 242 3.22 7.86 14.73
N GLU A 243 2.27 8.80 14.83
CA GLU A 243 2.08 9.77 13.76
C GLU A 243 3.40 10.49 13.47
N GLN A 244 4.01 10.17 12.33
CA GLN A 244 5.15 10.91 11.87
C GLN A 244 4.67 12.26 11.36
N LYS A 245 5.14 13.34 11.98
CA LYS A 245 4.94 14.67 11.43
C LYS A 245 5.57 14.68 10.04
N ARG A 246 4.74 14.74 9.00
CA ARG A 246 5.22 14.81 7.62
C ARG A 246 5.94 16.14 7.39
N ILE A 247 7.06 16.07 6.69
CA ILE A 247 7.73 17.27 6.20
C ILE A 247 6.99 17.72 4.94
N TYR A 248 6.61 18.97 4.91
CA TYR A 248 5.86 19.57 3.79
C TYR A 248 6.30 21.01 3.57
N LEU A 249 6.24 21.47 2.34
CA LEU A 249 6.46 22.89 2.01
C LEU A 249 5.26 23.75 2.42
N GLY A 250 4.08 23.17 2.43
CA GLY A 250 2.81 23.88 2.70
C GLY A 250 2.28 24.59 1.47
N VAL A 251 2.32 23.93 0.32
CA VAL A 251 1.74 24.38 -0.93
C VAL A 251 0.76 23.35 -1.49
N GLN A 252 -0.34 23.79 -2.06
CA GLN A 252 -1.19 22.97 -2.90
C GLN A 252 -0.79 23.20 -4.35
N LEU A 253 -0.53 22.12 -5.09
CA LEU A 253 -0.02 22.18 -6.44
C LEU A 253 -1.04 21.64 -7.44
N GLN A 254 -1.08 22.28 -8.61
CA GLN A 254 -1.81 21.81 -9.77
C GLN A 254 -0.83 21.58 -10.92
N LYS A 255 -0.88 20.39 -11.52
CA LYS A 255 -0.16 20.11 -12.76
C LYS A 255 -0.97 20.63 -13.94
N LYS A 256 -0.38 21.53 -14.73
CA LYS A 256 -0.99 22.04 -15.98
C LYS A 256 -0.70 21.11 -17.16
N SER A 257 -1.40 21.35 -18.27
CA SER A 257 -1.26 20.56 -19.52
C SER A 257 0.15 20.58 -20.13
N ASP A 258 0.95 21.60 -19.82
CA ASP A 258 2.37 21.74 -20.20
C ASP A 258 3.34 21.10 -19.20
N ASN A 259 2.84 20.24 -18.29
CA ASN A 259 3.57 19.59 -17.22
C ASN A 259 4.17 20.51 -16.15
N LYS A 260 3.80 21.78 -16.11
CA LYS A 260 4.23 22.73 -15.08
C LYS A 260 3.45 22.53 -13.79
N LEU A 261 4.14 22.55 -12.64
CA LEU A 261 3.54 22.48 -11.32
C LEU A 261 3.34 23.90 -10.76
N VAL A 262 2.10 24.34 -10.72
CA VAL A 262 1.72 25.69 -10.30
C VAL A 262 1.16 25.66 -8.90
N ILE A 263 1.64 26.57 -8.04
CA ILE A 263 1.11 26.78 -6.70
C ILE A 263 -0.29 27.39 -6.80
N GLN A 264 -1.28 26.68 -6.25
CA GLN A 264 -2.68 27.14 -6.19
C GLN A 264 -3.02 27.77 -4.84
N GLU A 265 -2.42 27.25 -3.78
CA GLU A 265 -2.67 27.69 -2.42
C GLU A 265 -1.40 27.52 -1.57
N ILE A 266 -1.23 28.40 -0.60
CA ILE A 266 -0.14 28.36 0.37
C ILE A 266 -0.74 28.26 1.77
N THR A 267 -0.33 27.25 2.51
CA THR A 267 -0.77 27.06 3.88
C THR A 267 -0.19 28.15 4.80
N PRO A 268 -1.02 28.85 5.58
CA PRO A 268 -0.53 29.86 6.51
C PRO A 268 0.51 29.31 7.50
N LYS A 269 1.53 30.10 7.77
CA LYS A 269 2.67 29.78 8.67
C LYS A 269 3.55 28.60 8.20
N SER A 270 3.36 28.14 6.98
CA SER A 270 4.17 27.07 6.38
C SER A 270 5.59 27.54 6.03
N PRO A 271 6.51 26.60 5.75
CA PRO A 271 7.82 26.91 5.19
C PRO A 271 7.74 27.74 3.88
N ALA A 272 6.83 27.40 2.98
CA ALA A 272 6.66 28.12 1.71
C ALA A 272 6.23 29.59 1.93
N GLU A 273 5.28 29.85 2.82
CA GLU A 273 4.88 31.22 3.15
C GLU A 273 6.04 32.03 3.73
N LYS A 274 6.78 31.42 4.68
CA LYS A 274 7.95 32.06 5.31
C LYS A 274 9.06 32.35 4.32
N ALA A 275 9.24 31.50 3.32
CA ALA A 275 10.22 31.69 2.26
C ALA A 275 9.80 32.73 1.22
N GLY A 276 8.52 33.12 1.16
CA GLY A 276 8.03 34.16 0.24
C GLY A 276 7.51 33.60 -1.10
N PHE A 277 7.03 32.36 -1.12
CA PHE A 277 6.33 31.79 -2.28
C PHE A 277 5.00 32.49 -2.48
N LEU A 278 4.55 32.56 -3.72
CA LEU A 278 3.28 33.18 -4.10
C LEU A 278 2.42 32.18 -4.89
N VAL A 279 1.11 32.37 -4.80
CA VAL A 279 0.17 31.69 -5.71
C VAL A 279 0.49 32.07 -7.14
N GLY A 280 0.56 31.09 -8.03
CA GLY A 280 0.98 31.26 -9.42
C GLY A 280 2.45 30.94 -9.69
N ASP A 281 3.30 30.79 -8.67
CA ASP A 281 4.68 30.32 -8.85
C ASP A 281 4.68 28.92 -9.45
N ILE A 282 5.66 28.64 -10.30
CA ILE A 282 5.86 27.33 -10.91
C ILE A 282 7.08 26.69 -10.28
N ILE A 283 6.92 25.56 -9.57
CA ILE A 283 8.05 24.82 -9.01
C ILE A 283 8.75 24.09 -10.15
N SER A 284 10.06 24.28 -10.28
CA SER A 284 10.89 23.68 -11.33
C SER A 284 11.90 22.66 -10.81
N SER A 285 12.51 22.91 -9.66
CA SER A 285 13.48 21.99 -9.06
C SER A 285 13.55 22.12 -7.55
N ILE A 286 14.10 21.09 -6.89
CA ILE A 286 14.45 21.09 -5.47
C ILE A 286 15.86 20.51 -5.31
N ASP A 287 16.75 21.25 -4.65
CA ASP A 287 18.21 20.98 -4.54
C ASP A 287 18.83 20.54 -5.89
N GLY A 288 18.46 21.21 -6.97
CA GLY A 288 18.94 20.95 -8.32
C GLY A 288 18.30 19.75 -9.03
N THR A 289 17.41 19.00 -8.33
CA THR A 289 16.63 17.90 -8.93
C THR A 289 15.36 18.44 -9.55
N ALA A 290 15.14 18.23 -10.84
CA ALA A 290 13.94 18.66 -11.54
C ALA A 290 12.68 18.00 -10.96
N VAL A 291 11.64 18.80 -10.73
CA VAL A 291 10.34 18.33 -10.22
C VAL A 291 9.36 18.31 -11.40
N LYS A 292 8.92 17.14 -11.80
CA LYS A 292 7.99 16.93 -12.95
C LYS A 292 6.56 16.69 -12.50
N GLY A 293 6.37 16.34 -11.23
CA GLY A 293 5.08 16.01 -10.62
C GLY A 293 5.07 16.24 -9.12
N VAL A 294 3.87 16.27 -8.53
CA VAL A 294 3.71 16.32 -7.07
C VAL A 294 4.44 15.16 -6.38
N PRO A 295 4.38 13.92 -6.94
CA PRO A 295 5.12 12.79 -6.37
C PRO A 295 6.62 13.07 -6.20
N ASP A 296 7.29 13.64 -7.19
CA ASP A 296 8.73 13.94 -7.12
C ASP A 296 9.06 14.84 -5.91
N LEU A 297 8.22 15.87 -5.70
CA LEU A 297 8.40 16.78 -4.58
C LEU A 297 8.16 16.07 -3.24
N VAL A 298 7.09 15.28 -3.14
CA VAL A 298 6.76 14.51 -1.93
C VAL A 298 7.88 13.53 -1.60
N HIS A 299 8.33 12.75 -2.58
CA HIS A 299 9.44 11.79 -2.39
C HIS A 299 10.75 12.46 -2.04
N TYR A 300 11.01 13.66 -2.57
CA TYR A 300 12.18 14.41 -2.19
C TYR A 300 12.12 14.86 -0.71
N LEU A 301 10.98 15.43 -0.29
CA LEU A 301 10.79 15.91 1.08
C LEU A 301 10.80 14.78 2.12
N GLN A 302 10.32 13.60 1.78
CA GLN A 302 10.35 12.42 2.66
C GLN A 302 11.77 11.97 3.04
N LYS A 303 12.78 12.31 2.23
CA LYS A 303 14.20 12.04 2.53
C LYS A 303 14.80 13.02 3.54
N LYS A 304 14.11 14.13 3.81
CA LYS A 304 14.56 15.20 4.72
C LYS A 304 14.12 14.93 6.17
N LYS A 305 14.81 15.59 7.10
CA LYS A 305 14.49 15.61 8.54
C LYS A 305 14.03 16.99 8.95
N PHE A 306 13.30 17.08 10.06
CA PHE A 306 12.98 18.38 10.64
C PHE A 306 14.25 19.17 10.94
N GLY A 307 14.31 20.40 10.42
CA GLY A 307 15.46 21.27 10.54
C GLY A 307 16.40 21.21 9.35
N ASP A 308 16.24 20.26 8.43
CA ASP A 308 16.95 20.30 7.15
C ASP A 308 16.40 21.46 6.30
N THR A 309 17.28 22.06 5.52
CA THR A 309 16.92 23.05 4.51
C THR A 309 17.02 22.47 3.11
N CYS A 310 16.26 23.01 2.19
CA CYS A 310 16.38 22.70 0.76
C CYS A 310 16.27 23.98 -0.07
N ILE A 311 16.88 23.97 -1.25
CA ILE A 311 16.76 25.04 -2.22
C ILE A 311 15.67 24.67 -3.22
N VAL A 312 14.60 25.46 -3.23
CA VAL A 312 13.50 25.27 -4.20
C VAL A 312 13.60 26.37 -5.26
N GLU A 313 13.75 25.96 -6.51
CA GLU A 313 13.71 26.88 -7.65
C GLU A 313 12.29 26.99 -8.18
N ILE A 314 11.83 28.22 -8.38
CA ILE A 314 10.54 28.53 -8.98
C ILE A 314 10.72 29.44 -10.20
N GLU A 315 9.72 29.46 -11.06
CA GLU A 315 9.57 30.44 -12.11
C GLU A 315 8.37 31.37 -11.75
N ARG A 316 8.63 32.67 -11.66
CA ARG A 316 7.62 33.73 -11.45
C ARG A 316 7.77 34.76 -12.55
N ASP A 317 6.72 35.01 -13.31
CA ASP A 317 6.71 35.94 -14.43
C ASP A 317 7.88 35.75 -15.42
N GLY A 318 8.21 34.50 -15.70
CA GLY A 318 9.33 34.12 -16.59
C GLY A 318 10.72 34.23 -15.96
N THR A 319 10.82 34.63 -14.69
CA THR A 319 12.10 34.77 -13.97
C THR A 319 12.30 33.60 -13.01
N LYS A 320 13.49 33.00 -13.05
CA LYS A 320 13.86 31.95 -12.08
C LYS A 320 14.30 32.58 -10.76
N ILE A 321 13.75 32.07 -9.66
CA ILE A 321 14.05 32.52 -8.30
C ILE A 321 14.32 31.27 -7.45
N SER A 322 15.35 31.34 -6.60
CA SER A 322 15.68 30.26 -5.67
C SER A 322 15.37 30.69 -4.25
N TYR A 323 14.67 29.82 -3.52
CA TYR A 323 14.36 29.99 -2.11
C TYR A 323 15.02 28.92 -1.26
N SER A 324 15.58 29.31 -0.14
CA SER A 324 15.97 28.37 0.92
C SER A 324 14.78 28.15 1.85
N VAL A 325 14.34 26.92 1.96
CA VAL A 325 13.13 26.54 2.69
C VAL A 325 13.47 25.52 3.78
#